data_bc32bd8961cf609d86b19c15c51e2b04
#
_entry.id   bc32bd8961cf609d86b19c15c51e2b04
#
_cell.length_a   1.000
_cell.length_b   1.000
_cell.length_c   1.000
_cell.angle_alpha   90.00
_cell.angle_beta   90.00
_cell.angle_gamma   90.00
#
_symmetry.space_group_name_H-M   'P 1'
#
loop_
_entity.id
_entity.type
_entity.pdbx_description
1 polymer ?
#
loop_
_entity_poly.entity_id
_entity_poly.type
_entity_poly.pdbx_seq_one_letter_code
_entity_poly.pdbx_strand_id
1 'polypeptide(L)'
;MPELIEKGYIYIAQPPLYKIKKGKQEQYLKDDEALEDYLTQSALEDSYLFVNEDAPGITGEGLERIVQEYRSVMKTLKRLARLYPQELMEHFIYLPRLTVENLADKPFMDDWIGRFESMIKATERSGTYYAVSLREDRERHLWLPEVETVSHGLSSYHTFNLSLIHI
;
A
#
# COMPACT_ATOMS: atom_id res chain seq x y z
N MET A 1 36.78 -23.63 -15.36
CA MET A 1 35.63 -24.33 -15.95
C MET A 1 34.79 -23.39 -16.87
N PRO A 2 35.38 -22.56 -17.72
CA PRO A 2 34.61 -21.68 -18.62
C PRO A 2 33.76 -22.48 -19.63
N GLU A 3 34.27 -23.61 -20.12
CA GLU A 3 33.57 -24.45 -21.09
C GLU A 3 32.16 -24.95 -20.65
N LEU A 4 31.95 -25.14 -19.32
CA LEU A 4 30.64 -25.54 -18.80
C LEU A 4 29.60 -24.39 -18.88
N ILE A 5 30.10 -23.15 -18.72
CA ILE A 5 29.31 -21.94 -18.83
C ILE A 5 28.95 -21.70 -20.30
N GLU A 6 29.97 -21.78 -21.18
CA GLU A 6 29.80 -21.54 -22.63
C GLU A 6 28.86 -22.56 -23.26
N LYS A 7 28.90 -23.82 -22.81
CA LYS A 7 28.02 -24.90 -23.29
C LYS A 7 26.64 -24.92 -22.60
N GLY A 8 26.36 -24.02 -21.67
CA GLY A 8 25.07 -23.94 -20.99
C GLY A 8 24.74 -25.13 -20.07
N TYR A 9 25.77 -25.80 -19.53
CA TYR A 9 25.58 -26.96 -18.63
C TYR A 9 25.44 -26.59 -17.15
N ILE A 10 25.33 -25.30 -16.86
CA ILE A 10 25.09 -24.83 -15.50
C ILE A 10 23.61 -24.55 -15.30
N TYR A 11 23.02 -25.20 -14.30
CA TYR A 11 21.62 -25.06 -13.93
C TYR A 11 21.52 -24.55 -12.50
N ILE A 12 20.61 -23.60 -12.26
CA ILE A 12 20.28 -23.14 -10.93
C ILE A 12 19.05 -23.94 -10.47
N ALA A 13 19.21 -24.73 -9.40
CA ALA A 13 18.08 -25.42 -8.80
C ALA A 13 17.18 -24.42 -8.08
N GLN A 14 15.90 -24.42 -8.40
CA GLN A 14 14.87 -23.62 -7.72
C GLN A 14 13.85 -24.57 -7.06
N PRO A 15 14.19 -25.15 -5.89
CA PRO A 15 13.23 -26.00 -5.20
C PRO A 15 12.01 -25.17 -4.75
N PRO A 16 10.81 -25.75 -4.70
CA PRO A 16 9.64 -25.07 -4.16
C PRO A 16 9.88 -24.74 -2.69
N LEU A 17 9.49 -23.53 -2.26
CA LEU A 17 9.67 -23.08 -0.88
C LEU A 17 8.61 -23.66 0.06
N TYR A 18 7.41 -23.98 -0.48
CA TYR A 18 6.28 -24.40 0.34
C TYR A 18 5.69 -25.72 -0.16
N LYS A 19 5.26 -26.55 0.79
CA LYS A 19 4.40 -27.69 0.56
C LYS A 19 3.10 -27.48 1.33
N ILE A 20 1.97 -27.44 0.61
CA ILE A 20 0.65 -27.29 1.21
C ILE A 20 -0.07 -28.63 1.13
N LYS A 21 -0.82 -28.95 2.20
CA LYS A 21 -1.71 -30.11 2.25
C LYS A 21 -3.09 -29.67 2.71
N LYS A 22 -4.11 -29.93 1.85
CA LYS A 22 -5.53 -29.72 2.18
C LYS A 22 -6.26 -31.06 2.00
N GLY A 23 -6.52 -31.74 3.08
CA GLY A 23 -7.11 -33.10 3.05
C GLY A 23 -6.16 -34.13 2.42
N LYS A 24 -6.55 -34.70 1.27
CA LYS A 24 -5.75 -35.67 0.50
C LYS A 24 -4.91 -35.02 -0.62
N GLN A 25 -5.11 -33.74 -0.90
CA GLN A 25 -4.39 -33.02 -1.94
C GLN A 25 -3.11 -32.41 -1.37
N GLU A 26 -2.01 -32.60 -2.06
CA GLU A 26 -0.72 -31.99 -1.75
C GLU A 26 -0.26 -31.17 -2.96
N GLN A 27 0.21 -29.94 -2.72
CA GLN A 27 0.70 -29.04 -3.74
C GLN A 27 2.00 -28.39 -3.29
N TYR A 28 2.94 -28.23 -4.22
CA TYR A 28 4.17 -27.50 -4.01
C TYR A 28 4.07 -26.12 -4.63
N LEU A 29 4.48 -25.10 -3.87
CA LEU A 29 4.45 -23.70 -4.30
C LEU A 29 5.88 -23.16 -4.31
N LYS A 30 6.20 -22.44 -5.38
CA LYS A 30 7.59 -22.03 -5.68
C LYS A 30 8.08 -20.88 -4.77
N ASP A 31 7.19 -19.96 -4.36
CA ASP A 31 7.54 -18.72 -3.68
C ASP A 31 6.37 -18.18 -2.82
N ASP A 32 6.63 -17.07 -2.11
CA ASP A 32 5.63 -16.39 -1.26
C ASP A 32 4.41 -15.92 -2.07
N GLU A 33 4.60 -15.46 -3.30
CA GLU A 33 3.52 -14.99 -4.17
C GLU A 33 2.55 -16.13 -4.50
N ALA A 34 3.08 -17.30 -4.88
CA ALA A 34 2.27 -18.49 -5.12
C ALA A 34 1.52 -18.96 -3.87
N LEU A 35 2.13 -18.79 -2.67
CA LEU A 35 1.47 -19.09 -1.40
C LEU A 35 0.32 -18.11 -1.13
N GLU A 36 0.56 -16.82 -1.29
CA GLU A 36 -0.45 -15.78 -1.09
C GLU A 36 -1.63 -15.96 -2.08
N ASP A 37 -1.36 -16.30 -3.32
CA ASP A 37 -2.40 -16.56 -4.33
C ASP A 37 -3.24 -17.78 -3.97
N TYR A 38 -2.60 -18.88 -3.58
CA TYR A 38 -3.30 -20.08 -3.14
C TYR A 38 -4.20 -19.80 -1.92
N LEU A 39 -3.68 -19.10 -0.91
CA LEU A 39 -4.44 -18.74 0.28
C LEU A 39 -5.63 -17.82 -0.05
N THR A 40 -5.41 -16.86 -0.96
CA THR A 40 -6.47 -15.95 -1.42
C THR A 40 -7.58 -16.71 -2.15
N GLN A 41 -7.22 -17.55 -3.12
CA GLN A 41 -8.21 -18.36 -3.83
C GLN A 41 -8.99 -19.27 -2.88
N SER A 42 -8.29 -19.93 -1.95
CA SER A 42 -8.94 -20.80 -0.96
C SER A 42 -9.86 -20.04 0.01
N ALA A 43 -9.55 -18.78 0.32
CA ALA A 43 -10.38 -17.92 1.18
C ALA A 43 -11.60 -17.35 0.43
N LEU A 44 -11.51 -17.19 -0.89
CA LEU A 44 -12.60 -16.67 -1.72
C LEU A 44 -13.61 -17.74 -2.12
N GLU A 45 -13.25 -19.03 -1.99
CA GLU A 45 -14.22 -20.13 -2.15
C GLU A 45 -15.41 -19.88 -1.20
N ASP A 46 -16.63 -19.84 -1.75
CA ASP A 46 -17.88 -19.62 -1.00
C ASP A 46 -17.97 -18.29 -0.23
N SER A 47 -17.13 -17.29 -0.56
CA SER A 47 -17.16 -15.97 0.06
C SER A 47 -18.01 -14.98 -0.73
N TYR A 48 -18.67 -14.07 0.01
CA TYR A 48 -19.52 -13.02 -0.54
C TYR A 48 -19.17 -11.68 0.11
N LEU A 49 -19.03 -10.66 -0.71
CA LEU A 49 -18.87 -9.27 -0.26
C LEU A 49 -20.15 -8.49 -0.50
N PHE A 50 -20.71 -7.92 0.56
CA PHE A 50 -21.89 -7.06 0.48
C PHE A 50 -21.47 -5.61 0.68
N VAL A 51 -21.88 -4.72 -0.22
CA VAL A 51 -21.61 -3.27 -0.11
C VAL A 51 -22.50 -2.65 0.97
N ASN A 52 -23.72 -3.15 1.10
CA ASN A 52 -24.69 -2.82 2.13
C ASN A 52 -25.64 -4.02 2.33
N GLU A 53 -26.53 -3.94 3.34
CA GLU A 53 -27.45 -5.03 3.70
C GLU A 53 -28.41 -5.42 2.56
N ASP A 54 -28.77 -4.45 1.69
CA ASP A 54 -29.73 -4.65 0.59
C ASP A 54 -29.05 -4.96 -0.76
N ALA A 55 -27.72 -4.89 -0.83
CA ALA A 55 -26.98 -5.11 -2.07
C ALA A 55 -26.83 -6.60 -2.39
N PRO A 56 -26.82 -6.98 -3.68
CA PRO A 56 -26.44 -8.33 -4.06
C PRO A 56 -24.98 -8.64 -3.67
N GLY A 57 -24.73 -9.85 -3.22
CA GLY A 57 -23.38 -10.30 -2.88
C GLY A 57 -22.48 -10.36 -4.11
N ILE A 58 -21.31 -9.76 -4.03
CA ILE A 58 -20.24 -9.86 -5.04
C ILE A 58 -19.47 -11.15 -4.73
N THR A 59 -19.31 -12.01 -5.71
CA THR A 59 -18.63 -13.32 -5.58
C THR A 59 -17.85 -13.66 -6.85
N GLY A 60 -17.10 -14.76 -6.85
CA GLY A 60 -16.36 -15.26 -8.00
C GLY A 60 -15.33 -14.26 -8.53
N GLU A 61 -15.23 -14.13 -9.86
CA GLU A 61 -14.26 -13.27 -10.54
C GLU A 61 -14.35 -11.78 -10.13
N GLY A 62 -15.55 -11.29 -9.82
CA GLY A 62 -15.74 -9.91 -9.36
C GLY A 62 -15.09 -9.66 -8.00
N LEU A 63 -15.27 -10.59 -7.07
CA LEU A 63 -14.66 -10.53 -5.76
C LEU A 63 -13.15 -10.72 -5.84
N GLU A 64 -12.69 -11.67 -6.65
CA GLU A 64 -11.26 -11.94 -6.87
C GLU A 64 -10.53 -10.69 -7.38
N ARG A 65 -11.10 -9.98 -8.37
CA ARG A 65 -10.53 -8.74 -8.90
C ARG A 65 -10.40 -7.65 -7.81
N ILE A 66 -11.43 -7.45 -7.01
CA ILE A 66 -11.40 -6.47 -5.90
C ILE A 66 -10.29 -6.82 -4.91
N VAL A 67 -10.16 -8.10 -4.54
CA VAL A 67 -9.14 -8.56 -3.61
C VAL A 67 -7.74 -8.40 -4.19
N GLN A 68 -7.54 -8.68 -5.49
CA GLN A 68 -6.25 -8.47 -6.15
C GLN A 68 -5.86 -7.00 -6.21
N GLU A 69 -6.79 -6.10 -6.53
CA GLU A 69 -6.57 -4.65 -6.50
C GLU A 69 -6.20 -4.18 -5.09
N TYR A 70 -6.94 -4.61 -4.06
CA TYR A 70 -6.65 -4.31 -2.67
C TYR A 70 -5.24 -4.79 -2.26
N ARG A 71 -4.87 -6.03 -2.60
CA ARG A 71 -3.54 -6.58 -2.32
C ARG A 71 -2.42 -5.77 -2.99
N SER A 72 -2.62 -5.34 -4.23
CA SER A 72 -1.68 -4.50 -4.96
C SER A 72 -1.42 -3.17 -4.23
N VAL A 73 -2.49 -2.52 -3.78
CA VAL A 73 -2.40 -1.29 -2.99
C VAL A 73 -1.66 -1.55 -1.67
N MET A 74 -2.05 -2.60 -0.94
CA MET A 74 -1.41 -2.94 0.35
C MET A 74 0.07 -3.33 0.20
N LYS A 75 0.46 -4.00 -0.89
CA LYS A 75 1.87 -4.30 -1.20
C LYS A 75 2.67 -3.00 -1.41
N THR A 76 2.07 -2.03 -2.08
CA THR A 76 2.67 -0.70 -2.28
C THR A 76 2.80 0.05 -0.96
N LEU A 77 1.76 0.08 -0.14
CA LEU A 77 1.80 0.71 1.20
C LEU A 77 2.86 0.08 2.10
N LYS A 78 2.96 -1.24 2.16
CA LYS A 78 4.00 -1.95 2.92
C LYS A 78 5.42 -1.59 2.46
N ARG A 79 5.62 -1.39 1.15
CA ARG A 79 6.91 -0.94 0.61
C ARG A 79 7.24 0.47 1.06
N LEU A 80 6.26 1.35 1.05
CA LEU A 80 6.40 2.75 1.48
C LEU A 80 6.49 2.91 3.00
N ALA A 81 5.99 1.96 3.77
CA ALA A 81 6.07 1.95 5.23
C ALA A 81 7.52 1.94 5.77
N ARG A 82 8.50 1.69 4.91
CA ARG A 82 9.93 1.85 5.24
C ARG A 82 10.37 3.32 5.34
N LEU A 83 9.66 4.22 4.67
CA LEU A 83 9.98 5.65 4.57
C LEU A 83 8.95 6.52 5.28
N TYR A 84 7.70 6.08 5.34
CA TYR A 84 6.57 6.84 5.86
C TYR A 84 5.74 5.97 6.80
N PRO A 85 5.17 6.52 7.88
CA PRO A 85 4.25 5.78 8.73
C PRO A 85 3.07 5.23 7.92
N GLN A 86 2.82 3.93 8.02
CA GLN A 86 1.77 3.25 7.24
C GLN A 86 0.39 3.87 7.50
N GLU A 87 0.10 4.22 8.75
CA GLU A 87 -1.16 4.84 9.17
C GLU A 87 -1.43 6.14 8.40
N LEU A 88 -0.41 6.96 8.16
CA LEU A 88 -0.55 8.18 7.36
C LEU A 88 -0.84 7.87 5.88
N MET A 89 -0.16 6.86 5.33
CA MET A 89 -0.31 6.48 3.93
C MET A 89 -1.71 5.91 3.62
N GLU A 90 -2.32 5.21 4.56
CA GLU A 90 -3.67 4.66 4.40
C GLU A 90 -4.73 5.77 4.20
N HIS A 91 -4.53 6.94 4.82
CA HIS A 91 -5.45 8.08 4.64
C HIS A 91 -5.39 8.70 3.25
N PHE A 92 -4.26 8.60 2.53
CA PHE A 92 -4.16 9.12 1.17
C PHE A 92 -5.11 8.45 0.18
N ILE A 93 -5.51 7.20 0.45
CA ILE A 93 -6.47 6.46 -0.39
C ILE A 93 -7.83 7.15 -0.45
N TYR A 94 -8.22 7.84 0.63
CA TYR A 94 -9.52 8.49 0.78
C TYR A 94 -9.52 9.98 0.44
N LEU A 95 -8.35 10.55 0.14
CA LEU A 95 -8.19 11.95 -0.22
C LEU A 95 -8.21 12.13 -1.75
N PRO A 96 -8.59 13.33 -2.23
CA PRO A 96 -8.46 13.65 -3.64
C PRO A 96 -7.02 13.45 -4.13
N ARG A 97 -6.89 12.80 -5.29
CA ARG A 97 -5.57 12.58 -5.90
C ARG A 97 -4.88 13.91 -6.16
N LEU A 98 -3.63 14.01 -5.75
CA LEU A 98 -2.80 15.17 -6.01
C LEU A 98 -2.18 15.06 -7.41
N THR A 99 -2.24 16.16 -8.16
CA THR A 99 -1.52 16.37 -9.42
C THR A 99 -0.53 17.52 -9.25
N VAL A 100 0.35 17.72 -10.22
CA VAL A 100 1.30 18.86 -10.18
C VAL A 100 0.56 20.20 -10.16
N GLU A 101 -0.55 20.29 -10.91
CA GLU A 101 -1.39 21.48 -10.95
C GLU A 101 -2.03 21.74 -9.58
N ASN A 102 -2.53 20.70 -8.91
CA ASN A 102 -3.11 20.83 -7.57
C ASN A 102 -2.07 21.29 -6.54
N LEU A 103 -0.82 20.79 -6.64
CA LEU A 103 0.25 21.20 -5.73
C LEU A 103 0.69 22.65 -5.94
N ALA A 104 0.46 23.25 -7.12
CA ALA A 104 0.70 24.67 -7.36
C ALA A 104 -0.46 25.55 -6.89
N ASP A 105 -1.64 25.00 -6.70
CA ASP A 105 -2.84 25.70 -6.22
C ASP A 105 -2.91 25.70 -4.68
N LYS A 106 -2.47 26.79 -4.09
CA LYS A 106 -2.45 26.93 -2.62
C LYS A 106 -3.83 26.79 -1.98
N PRO A 107 -4.89 27.45 -2.46
CA PRO A 107 -6.24 27.26 -1.93
C PRO A 107 -6.73 25.82 -1.94
N PHE A 108 -6.46 25.07 -3.02
CA PHE A 108 -6.77 23.65 -3.09
C PHE A 108 -5.98 22.85 -2.03
N MET A 109 -4.70 23.16 -1.89
CA MET A 109 -3.83 22.46 -0.93
C MET A 109 -4.19 22.80 0.51
N ASP A 110 -4.65 24.01 0.81
CA ASP A 110 -5.15 24.38 2.15
C ASP A 110 -6.41 23.59 2.52
N ASP A 111 -7.35 23.36 1.59
CA ASP A 111 -8.54 22.50 1.81
C ASP A 111 -8.13 21.03 1.94
N TRP A 112 -7.24 20.56 1.06
CA TRP A 112 -6.76 19.18 1.07
C TRP A 112 -6.08 18.83 2.39
N ILE A 113 -5.21 19.71 2.89
CA ILE A 113 -4.49 19.49 4.14
C ILE A 113 -5.43 19.52 5.35
N GLY A 114 -6.46 20.36 5.33
CA GLY A 114 -7.49 20.41 6.39
C GLY A 114 -8.29 19.10 6.47
N ARG A 115 -8.62 18.51 5.33
CA ARG A 115 -9.27 17.17 5.28
C ARG A 115 -8.33 16.09 5.82
N PHE A 116 -7.07 16.10 5.41
CA PHE A 116 -6.06 15.16 5.86
C PHE A 116 -5.85 15.24 7.37
N GLU A 117 -5.71 16.45 7.91
CA GLU A 117 -5.58 16.68 9.36
C GLU A 117 -6.78 16.15 10.14
N SER A 118 -8.00 16.37 9.64
CA SER A 118 -9.23 15.89 10.27
C SER A 118 -9.28 14.36 10.33
N MET A 119 -8.83 13.68 9.28
CA MET A 119 -8.77 12.21 9.22
C MET A 119 -7.72 11.64 10.17
N ILE A 120 -6.55 12.25 10.23
CA ILE A 120 -5.45 11.81 11.11
C ILE A 120 -5.85 11.97 12.58
N LYS A 121 -6.45 13.12 12.97
CA LYS A 121 -6.92 13.34 14.34
C LYS A 121 -7.91 12.29 14.83
N ALA A 122 -8.71 11.73 13.91
CA ALA A 122 -9.64 10.64 14.23
C ALA A 122 -8.93 9.30 14.54
N THR A 123 -7.67 9.15 14.14
CA THR A 123 -6.87 7.92 14.32
C THR A 123 -5.75 8.05 15.34
N GLU A 124 -5.57 9.24 15.94
CA GLU A 124 -4.56 9.46 16.98
C GLU A 124 -4.73 8.46 18.13
N ARG A 125 -3.62 7.82 18.50
CA ARG A 125 -3.55 6.89 19.63
C ARG A 125 -2.73 7.50 20.75
N SER A 126 -2.96 7.03 21.96
CA SER A 126 -2.21 7.49 23.13
C SER A 126 -0.70 7.42 22.92
N GLY A 127 -0.03 8.56 23.00
CA GLY A 127 1.44 8.68 22.91
C GLY A 127 2.00 9.00 21.53
N THR A 128 1.15 9.11 20.49
CA THR A 128 1.58 9.59 19.17
C THR A 128 0.66 10.69 18.69
N TYR A 129 1.26 11.84 18.31
CA TYR A 129 0.56 13.02 17.80
C TYR A 129 1.08 13.36 16.41
N TYR A 130 0.19 13.87 15.58
CA TYR A 130 0.50 14.29 14.22
C TYR A 130 0.14 15.77 14.03
N ALA A 131 1.09 16.56 13.54
CA ALA A 131 0.86 17.92 13.07
C ALA A 131 1.06 17.97 11.57
N VAL A 132 0.08 18.51 10.86
CA VAL A 132 0.07 18.55 9.40
C VAL A 132 0.27 19.99 8.94
N SER A 133 1.14 20.20 7.97
CA SER A 133 1.46 21.50 7.42
C SER A 133 1.75 21.44 5.92
N LEU A 134 1.81 22.59 5.28
CA LEU A 134 2.28 22.72 3.90
C LEU A 134 3.67 23.32 3.89
N ARG A 135 4.59 22.64 3.21
CA ARG A 135 5.94 23.14 2.95
C ARG A 135 6.01 23.68 1.53
N GLU A 136 6.47 24.94 1.41
CA GLU A 136 6.72 25.55 0.10
C GLU A 136 8.03 25.03 -0.52
N ASP A 137 7.92 24.39 -1.68
CA ASP A 137 9.05 24.12 -2.59
C ASP A 137 9.21 25.33 -3.51
N ARG A 138 10.12 26.26 -3.15
CA ARG A 138 10.32 27.51 -3.88
C ARG A 138 10.91 27.33 -5.27
N GLU A 139 11.67 26.27 -5.47
CA GLU A 139 12.30 26.02 -6.78
C GLU A 139 11.25 25.58 -7.82
N ARG A 140 10.26 24.83 -7.39
CA ARG A 140 9.21 24.28 -8.25
C ARG A 140 7.87 25.01 -8.14
N HIS A 141 7.78 25.99 -7.22
CA HIS A 141 6.54 26.70 -6.87
C HIS A 141 5.38 25.75 -6.50
N LEU A 142 5.67 24.77 -5.62
CA LEU A 142 4.72 23.76 -5.19
C LEU A 142 4.53 23.80 -3.67
N TRP A 143 3.33 23.42 -3.23
CA TRP A 143 2.98 23.23 -1.83
C TRP A 143 2.94 21.76 -1.52
N LEU A 144 3.95 21.27 -0.79
CA LEU A 144 4.06 19.85 -0.44
C LEU A 144 3.50 19.58 0.95
N PRO A 145 2.67 18.55 1.13
CA PRO A 145 2.23 18.11 2.44
C PRO A 145 3.44 17.68 3.28
N GLU A 146 3.49 18.17 4.52
CA GLU A 146 4.49 17.78 5.51
C GLU A 146 3.77 17.37 6.80
N VAL A 147 4.16 16.23 7.36
CA VAL A 147 3.63 15.73 8.63
C VAL A 147 4.76 15.61 9.63
N GLU A 148 4.60 16.29 10.75
CA GLU A 148 5.38 16.06 11.96
C GLU A 148 4.71 14.95 12.77
N THR A 149 5.46 13.90 13.06
CA THR A 149 5.04 12.82 13.95
C THR A 149 5.80 12.97 15.25
N VAL A 150 5.09 13.14 16.36
CA VAL A 150 5.66 13.18 17.72
C VAL A 150 5.31 11.87 18.40
N SER A 151 6.31 11.06 18.69
CA SER A 151 6.15 9.79 19.41
C SER A 151 7.16 9.70 20.52
N HIS A 152 6.68 9.43 21.74
CA HIS A 152 7.51 9.33 22.96
C HIS A 152 8.44 10.56 23.16
N GLY A 153 7.99 11.75 22.78
CA GLY A 153 8.75 13.00 22.89
C GLY A 153 9.81 13.24 21.81
N LEU A 154 9.86 12.37 20.79
CA LEU A 154 10.72 12.54 19.61
C LEU A 154 9.89 12.98 18.42
N SER A 155 10.32 14.07 17.77
CA SER A 155 9.70 14.57 16.53
C SER A 155 10.42 14.02 15.31
N SER A 156 9.66 13.58 14.32
CA SER A 156 10.13 13.22 12.97
C SER A 156 9.27 13.91 11.92
N TYR A 157 9.90 14.37 10.84
CA TYR A 157 9.23 15.09 9.75
C TYR A 157 9.20 14.25 8.48
N HIS A 158 8.04 14.15 7.87
CA HIS A 158 7.82 13.44 6.62
C HIS A 158 7.23 14.39 5.58
N THR A 159 8.02 14.77 4.58
CA THR A 159 7.54 15.57 3.45
C THR A 159 7.13 14.64 2.31
N PHE A 160 5.89 14.76 1.85
CA PHE A 160 5.38 13.96 0.74
C PHE A 160 5.69 14.66 -0.58
N ASN A 161 6.61 14.09 -1.32
CA ASN A 161 7.07 14.64 -2.60
C ASN A 161 6.33 14.02 -3.80
N LEU A 162 6.58 14.57 -5.00
CA LEU A 162 5.95 14.16 -6.25
C LEU A 162 6.09 12.67 -6.57
N SER A 163 7.15 12.01 -6.13
CA SER A 163 7.35 10.58 -6.40
C SER A 163 6.39 9.67 -5.64
N LEU A 164 5.80 10.17 -4.56
CA LEU A 164 4.76 9.49 -3.77
C LEU A 164 3.35 9.74 -4.31
N ILE A 165 3.14 10.89 -4.92
CA ILE A 165 1.85 11.36 -5.41
C ILE A 165 1.40 10.60 -6.66
N HIS A 166 2.32 9.93 -7.35
CA HIS A 166 2.05 9.11 -8.54
C HIS A 166 1.75 7.63 -8.27
N ILE A 167 1.47 7.29 -7.01
CA ILE A 167 1.13 5.91 -6.60
C ILE A 167 -0.36 5.66 -6.72
#